data_5e3226b497612afae10b21b3f16dcaaa
#
_entry.id   5e3226b497612afae10b21b3f16dcaaa
#
_cell.length_a   1.000
_cell.length_b   1.000
_cell.length_c   1.000
_cell.angle_alpha   90.00
_cell.angle_beta   90.00
_cell.angle_gamma   90.00
#
_symmetry.space_group_name_H-M   'P 1'
#
loop_
_entity.id
_entity.type
_entity.pdbx_description
1 polymer ?
#
loop_
_entity_poly.entity_id
_entity_poly.type
_entity_poly.pdbx_seq_one_letter_code
_entity_poly.pdbx_strand_id
1 'polypeptide(L)'
;MRLVHDADSLAPFAGCTLVPTMGALHEGHASLVRRAAGRGRPVVVTVFVNPTQFAPHEDFARYPRTLDADVGIARAAGADAVFAPPPEAIYPRGVDAARAEATAIELPAVATMPGLEDAFRPGHYGGVCQVVARLFDLTRPSQAIFG
;
A
#
# COMPACT_ATOMS: atom_id res chain seq x y z
N MET A 1 -15.64 1.39 11.78
CA MET A 1 -14.67 1.31 10.66
C MET A 1 -15.33 1.74 9.36
N ARG A 2 -14.66 2.55 8.55
CA ARG A 2 -15.16 3.04 7.25
C ARG A 2 -14.37 2.39 6.10
N LEU A 3 -15.05 2.05 5.01
CA LEU A 3 -14.41 1.79 3.71
C LEU A 3 -14.48 3.07 2.89
N VAL A 4 -13.34 3.54 2.41
CA VAL A 4 -13.20 4.79 1.65
C VAL A 4 -12.40 4.56 0.37
N HIS A 5 -12.74 5.28 -0.69
CA HIS A 5 -12.13 5.12 -2.01
C HIS A 5 -11.46 6.42 -2.52
N ASP A 6 -11.74 7.54 -1.89
CA ASP A 6 -11.19 8.85 -2.23
C ASP A 6 -10.40 9.45 -1.06
N ALA A 7 -9.48 10.35 -1.37
CA ALA A 7 -8.59 10.95 -0.39
C ALA A 7 -9.31 11.95 0.54
N ASP A 8 -10.36 12.62 0.06
CA ASP A 8 -11.08 13.62 0.86
C ASP A 8 -11.79 12.95 2.05
N SER A 9 -12.28 11.73 1.85
CA SER A 9 -12.88 10.91 2.90
C SER A 9 -11.90 10.47 3.99
N LEU A 10 -10.59 10.65 3.77
CA LEU A 10 -9.55 10.37 4.77
C LEU A 10 -9.31 11.51 5.76
N ALA A 11 -9.84 12.70 5.52
CA ALA A 11 -9.63 13.87 6.39
C ALA A 11 -9.85 13.59 7.89
N PRO A 12 -10.87 12.81 8.32
CA PRO A 12 -11.06 12.48 9.74
C PRO A 12 -9.96 11.61 10.35
N PHE A 13 -9.11 10.99 9.53
CA PHE A 13 -8.05 10.06 9.92
C PHE A 13 -6.64 10.67 9.78
N ALA A 14 -6.53 11.97 9.56
CA ALA A 14 -5.23 12.66 9.48
C ALA A 14 -4.38 12.37 10.72
N GLY A 15 -3.08 12.13 10.53
CA GLY A 15 -2.18 11.72 11.62
C GLY A 15 -2.33 10.26 12.06
N CYS A 16 -2.97 9.43 11.24
CA CYS A 16 -3.19 8.00 11.51
C CYS A 16 -1.89 7.21 11.67
N THR A 17 -2.03 5.98 12.16
CA THR A 17 -1.08 4.89 11.95
C THR A 17 -1.49 4.16 10.66
N LEU A 18 -0.64 4.20 9.65
CA LEU A 18 -0.90 3.56 8.36
C LEU A 18 -0.35 2.12 8.35
N VAL A 19 -1.14 1.20 7.81
CA VAL A 19 -0.70 -0.17 7.49
C VAL A 19 -0.89 -0.39 5.99
N PRO A 20 0.16 -0.18 5.17
CA PRO A 20 0.06 -0.37 3.73
C PRO A 20 -0.02 -1.85 3.35
N THR A 21 -0.99 -2.21 2.50
CA THR A 21 -1.13 -3.57 1.98
C THR A 21 -1.60 -3.56 0.52
N MET A 22 -1.43 -4.69 -0.15
CA MET A 22 -2.00 -4.92 -1.47
C MET A 22 -3.32 -5.71 -1.43
N GLY A 23 -3.89 -5.95 -0.25
CA GLY A 23 -5.03 -6.84 -0.07
C GLY A 23 -4.62 -8.30 0.14
N ALA A 24 -5.59 -9.22 0.01
CA ALA A 24 -5.45 -10.63 0.38
C ALA A 24 -4.94 -10.77 1.83
N LEU A 25 -5.59 -10.04 2.75
CA LEU A 25 -5.17 -9.96 4.15
C LEU A 25 -5.21 -11.34 4.81
N HIS A 26 -4.24 -11.57 5.67
CA HIS A 26 -4.12 -12.78 6.48
C HIS A 26 -3.68 -12.42 7.90
N GLU A 27 -3.46 -13.41 8.75
CA GLU A 27 -3.11 -13.19 10.16
C GLU A 27 -1.85 -12.33 10.36
N GLY A 28 -0.86 -12.42 9.48
CA GLY A 28 0.30 -11.53 9.49
C GLY A 28 -0.10 -10.05 9.38
N HIS A 29 -0.96 -9.71 8.40
CA HIS A 29 -1.49 -8.35 8.27
C HIS A 29 -2.34 -7.95 9.47
N ALA A 30 -3.20 -8.85 9.98
CA ALA A 30 -4.02 -8.59 11.16
C ALA A 30 -3.16 -8.26 12.39
N SER A 31 -2.01 -8.91 12.55
CA SER A 31 -1.07 -8.63 13.64
C SER A 31 -0.50 -7.21 13.56
N LEU A 32 -0.19 -6.71 12.35
CA LEU A 32 0.27 -5.33 12.14
C LEU A 32 -0.84 -4.32 12.49
N VAL A 33 -2.08 -4.62 12.08
CA VAL A 33 -3.25 -3.76 12.40
C VAL A 33 -3.49 -3.69 13.90
N ARG A 34 -3.47 -4.84 14.62
CA ARG A 34 -3.57 -4.85 16.09
C ARG A 34 -2.45 -4.06 16.76
N ARG A 35 -1.23 -4.17 16.25
CA ARG A 35 -0.09 -3.38 16.74
C ARG A 35 -0.30 -1.88 16.49
N ALA A 36 -0.88 -1.51 15.34
CA ALA A 36 -1.26 -0.14 15.03
C ALA A 36 -2.33 0.38 15.99
N ALA A 37 -3.38 -0.40 16.26
CA ALA A 37 -4.48 -0.03 17.15
C ALA A 37 -4.00 0.28 18.58
N GLY A 38 -2.96 -0.41 19.05
CA GLY A 38 -2.34 -0.15 20.36
C GLY A 38 -1.57 1.18 20.45
N ARG A 39 -1.49 1.98 19.39
CA ARG A 39 -0.74 3.25 19.33
C ARG A 39 -1.54 4.49 19.72
N GLY A 40 -2.84 4.35 20.02
CA GLY A 40 -3.70 5.48 20.43
C GLY A 40 -3.98 6.51 19.35
N ARG A 41 -3.89 6.11 18.06
CA ARG A 41 -4.19 6.92 16.88
C ARG A 41 -5.16 6.18 15.98
N PRO A 42 -5.92 6.88 15.11
CA PRO A 42 -6.71 6.20 14.10
C PRO A 42 -5.84 5.26 13.25
N VAL A 43 -6.35 4.09 12.93
CA VAL A 43 -5.65 3.10 12.11
C VAL A 43 -6.28 3.07 10.72
N VAL A 44 -5.48 3.34 9.71
CA VAL A 44 -5.86 3.24 8.30
C VAL A 44 -5.10 2.08 7.67
N VAL A 45 -5.82 1.12 7.11
CA VAL A 45 -5.25 0.03 6.29
C VAL A 45 -5.48 0.39 4.84
N THR A 46 -4.45 0.32 4.00
CA THR A 46 -4.66 0.47 2.55
C THR A 46 -4.78 -0.90 1.89
N VAL A 47 -5.66 -0.98 0.90
CA VAL A 47 -5.80 -2.15 0.01
C VAL A 47 -5.66 -1.65 -1.41
N PHE A 48 -4.45 -1.75 -1.97
CA PHE A 48 -4.16 -1.30 -3.33
C PHE A 48 -3.14 -2.22 -3.99
N VAL A 49 -3.57 -2.95 -5.02
CA VAL A 49 -2.68 -3.78 -5.84
C VAL A 49 -1.93 -2.85 -6.80
N ASN A 50 -0.66 -2.61 -6.50
CA ASN A 50 0.14 -1.61 -7.21
C ASN A 50 0.69 -2.15 -8.55
N PRO A 51 0.24 -1.64 -9.71
CA PRO A 51 0.69 -2.14 -10.99
C PRO A 51 2.16 -1.82 -11.32
N THR A 52 2.74 -0.77 -10.72
CA THR A 52 4.11 -0.35 -11.05
C THR A 52 5.20 -1.23 -10.44
N GLN A 53 4.87 -2.01 -9.42
CA GLN A 53 5.81 -2.96 -8.80
C GLN A 53 5.78 -4.35 -9.43
N PHE A 54 4.89 -4.58 -10.43
CA PHE A 54 4.82 -5.81 -11.21
C PHE A 54 5.57 -5.61 -12.54
N ALA A 55 6.46 -6.54 -12.89
CA ALA A 55 7.08 -6.56 -14.20
C ALA A 55 6.03 -6.89 -15.29
N PRO A 56 6.29 -6.54 -16.57
CA PRO A 56 5.35 -6.78 -17.66
C PRO A 56 4.94 -8.25 -17.85
N HIS A 57 5.79 -9.19 -17.42
CA HIS A 57 5.54 -10.63 -17.48
C HIS A 57 4.95 -11.22 -16.20
N GLU A 58 4.85 -10.42 -15.13
CA GLU A 58 4.22 -10.84 -13.88
C GLU A 58 2.70 -10.71 -13.97
N ASP A 59 2.02 -11.63 -13.32
CA ASP A 59 0.57 -11.77 -13.46
C ASP A 59 -0.19 -10.83 -12.50
N PHE A 60 -0.09 -9.52 -12.77
CA PHE A 60 -0.86 -8.50 -12.05
C PHE A 60 -2.37 -8.80 -12.05
N ALA A 61 -2.89 -9.37 -13.16
CA ALA A 61 -4.30 -9.69 -13.27
C ALA A 61 -4.75 -10.83 -12.35
N ARG A 62 -3.83 -11.74 -12.00
CA ARG A 62 -4.11 -12.87 -11.10
C ARG A 62 -3.93 -12.55 -9.61
N TYR A 63 -3.38 -11.38 -9.28
CA TYR A 63 -3.25 -11.03 -7.87
C TYR A 63 -4.63 -11.04 -7.19
N PRO A 64 -4.79 -11.72 -6.04
CA PRO A 64 -6.09 -11.86 -5.38
C PRO A 64 -6.72 -10.50 -5.05
N ARG A 65 -8.01 -10.36 -5.37
CA ARG A 65 -8.81 -9.18 -5.05
C ARG A 65 -9.97 -9.64 -4.18
N THR A 66 -9.80 -9.47 -2.87
CA THR A 66 -10.70 -10.02 -1.83
C THR A 66 -11.17 -8.92 -0.89
N LEU A 67 -11.54 -7.76 -1.44
CA LEU A 67 -11.80 -6.53 -0.67
C LEU A 67 -12.79 -6.74 0.49
N ASP A 68 -13.87 -7.48 0.28
CA ASP A 68 -14.88 -7.72 1.33
C ASP A 68 -14.29 -8.53 2.50
N ALA A 69 -13.51 -9.56 2.18
CA ALA A 69 -12.80 -10.35 3.19
C ALA A 69 -11.74 -9.52 3.90
N ASP A 70 -10.99 -8.71 3.16
CA ASP A 70 -9.95 -7.82 3.69
C ASP A 70 -10.53 -6.80 4.67
N VAL A 71 -11.67 -6.21 4.30
CA VAL A 71 -12.45 -5.30 5.18
C VAL A 71 -12.86 -6.00 6.46
N GLY A 72 -13.32 -7.25 6.37
CA GLY A 72 -13.67 -8.08 7.54
C GLY A 72 -12.49 -8.29 8.48
N ILE A 73 -11.34 -8.68 7.93
CA ILE A 73 -10.11 -8.92 8.70
C ILE A 73 -9.59 -7.61 9.33
N ALA A 74 -9.51 -6.53 8.56
CA ALA A 74 -9.06 -5.24 9.05
C ALA A 74 -9.95 -4.72 10.20
N ARG A 75 -11.28 -4.85 10.05
CA ARG A 75 -12.25 -4.49 11.09
C ARG A 75 -12.03 -5.29 12.38
N ALA A 76 -11.93 -6.60 12.26
CA ALA A 76 -11.73 -7.48 13.41
C ALA A 76 -10.40 -7.21 14.12
N ALA A 77 -9.39 -6.74 13.39
CA ALA A 77 -8.08 -6.40 13.93
C ALA A 77 -8.01 -4.98 14.54
N GLY A 78 -9.06 -4.16 14.41
CA GLY A 78 -9.15 -2.84 15.05
C GLY A 78 -8.82 -1.66 14.13
N ALA A 79 -8.95 -1.79 12.82
CA ALA A 79 -8.83 -0.67 11.89
C ALA A 79 -10.02 0.29 12.01
N ASP A 80 -9.75 1.59 11.89
CA ASP A 80 -10.76 2.65 11.84
C ASP A 80 -11.24 2.94 10.42
N ALA A 81 -10.35 2.75 9.44
CA ALA A 81 -10.67 2.84 8.02
C ALA A 81 -9.88 1.85 7.17
N VAL A 82 -10.50 1.40 6.08
CA VAL A 82 -9.83 0.76 4.94
C VAL A 82 -9.89 1.74 3.78
N PHE A 83 -8.74 2.09 3.24
CA PHE A 83 -8.59 2.92 2.04
C PHE A 83 -8.28 2.03 0.85
N ALA A 84 -9.25 1.90 -0.05
CA ALA A 84 -9.15 1.12 -1.28
C ALA A 84 -9.32 2.04 -2.50
N PRO A 85 -8.28 2.83 -2.84
CA PRO A 85 -8.36 3.80 -3.93
C PRO A 85 -8.40 3.12 -5.30
N PRO A 86 -9.04 3.74 -6.30
CA PRO A 86 -8.85 3.34 -7.69
C PRO A 86 -7.47 3.80 -8.19
N PRO A 87 -6.93 3.18 -9.26
CA PRO A 87 -5.62 3.52 -9.80
C PRO A 87 -5.41 5.02 -10.11
N GLU A 88 -6.45 5.70 -10.57
CA GLU A 88 -6.42 7.11 -10.93
C GLU A 88 -6.20 8.04 -9.71
N ALA A 89 -6.62 7.61 -8.53
CA ALA A 89 -6.37 8.35 -7.29
C ALA A 89 -4.89 8.29 -6.87
N ILE A 90 -4.23 7.15 -7.15
CA ILE A 90 -2.81 6.97 -6.87
C ILE A 90 -1.96 7.58 -8.00
N TYR A 91 -2.31 7.31 -9.26
CA TYR A 91 -1.56 7.71 -10.45
C TYR A 91 -2.41 8.56 -11.39
N PRO A 92 -2.62 9.85 -11.09
CA PRO A 92 -3.48 10.73 -11.88
C PRO A 92 -3.00 10.96 -13.32
N ARG A 93 -1.70 10.73 -13.59
CA ARG A 93 -1.12 10.77 -14.95
C ARG A 93 -1.13 9.43 -15.67
N GLY A 94 -1.76 8.41 -15.08
CA GLY A 94 -1.83 7.05 -15.60
C GLY A 94 -0.69 6.14 -15.18
N VAL A 95 -0.92 4.84 -15.31
CA VAL A 95 0.01 3.79 -14.85
C VAL A 95 1.30 3.77 -15.67
N ASP A 96 1.25 4.05 -16.97
CA ASP A 96 2.45 4.04 -17.83
C ASP A 96 3.43 5.17 -17.45
N ALA A 97 2.91 6.36 -17.19
CA ALA A 97 3.72 7.47 -16.69
C ALA A 97 4.31 7.15 -15.32
N ALA A 98 3.50 6.58 -14.42
CA ALA A 98 3.94 6.15 -13.10
C ALA A 98 5.05 5.08 -13.17
N ARG A 99 4.94 4.12 -14.09
CA ARG A 99 5.96 3.09 -14.31
C ARG A 99 7.29 3.69 -14.77
N ALA A 100 7.24 4.65 -15.70
CA ALA A 100 8.44 5.35 -16.15
C ALA A 100 9.11 6.12 -14.99
N GLU A 101 8.32 6.76 -14.14
CA GLU A 101 8.83 7.46 -12.94
C GLU A 101 9.43 6.51 -11.91
N ALA A 102 8.80 5.35 -11.68
CA ALA A 102 9.31 4.35 -10.75
C ALA A 102 10.70 3.84 -11.14
N THR A 103 10.97 3.69 -12.44
CA THR A 103 12.29 3.27 -12.95
C THR A 103 13.37 4.35 -12.78
N ALA A 104 12.99 5.61 -12.62
CA ALA A 104 13.91 6.72 -12.40
C ALA A 104 14.24 6.95 -10.91
N ILE A 105 13.62 6.21 -9.99
CA ILE A 105 13.89 6.32 -8.55
C ILE A 105 15.26 5.71 -8.26
N GLU A 106 16.16 6.52 -7.72
CA GLU A 106 17.45 6.06 -7.26
C GLU A 106 17.29 5.24 -5.97
N LEU A 107 17.65 3.97 -6.05
CA LEU A 107 17.58 3.05 -4.91
C LEU A 107 18.93 2.96 -4.21
N PRO A 108 18.96 2.78 -2.87
CA PRO A 108 20.22 2.55 -2.17
C PRO A 108 20.85 1.22 -2.63
N ALA A 109 22.18 1.16 -2.64
CA ALA A 109 22.92 -0.01 -3.12
C ALA A 109 22.49 -1.33 -2.47
N VAL A 110 22.09 -1.28 -1.19
CA VAL A 110 21.58 -2.47 -0.48
C VAL A 110 20.33 -3.07 -1.11
N ALA A 111 19.49 -2.26 -1.75
CA ALA A 111 18.25 -2.73 -2.39
C ALA A 111 18.51 -3.42 -3.74
N THR A 112 19.63 -3.14 -4.37
CA THR A 112 20.00 -3.65 -5.70
C THR A 112 21.13 -4.69 -5.66
N MET A 113 21.50 -5.17 -4.47
CA MET A 113 22.55 -6.19 -4.32
C MET A 113 22.17 -7.50 -5.03
N PRO A 114 23.15 -8.22 -5.63
CA PRO A 114 22.90 -9.52 -6.24
C PRO A 114 22.26 -10.49 -5.27
N GLY A 115 21.23 -11.22 -5.75
CA GLY A 115 20.50 -12.21 -4.96
C GLY A 115 19.35 -11.66 -4.13
N LEU A 116 19.08 -10.35 -4.17
CA LEU A 116 17.89 -9.74 -3.58
C LEU A 116 16.75 -9.63 -4.61
N GLU A 117 15.57 -9.23 -4.15
CA GLU A 117 14.33 -9.20 -4.93
C GLU A 117 14.45 -8.41 -6.23
N ASP A 118 15.15 -7.27 -6.22
CA ASP A 118 15.32 -6.41 -7.41
C ASP A 118 16.13 -7.10 -8.53
N ALA A 119 17.01 -8.05 -8.19
CA ALA A 119 17.73 -8.85 -9.18
C ALA A 119 16.81 -9.81 -9.95
N PHE A 120 15.74 -10.28 -9.31
CA PHE A 120 14.75 -11.20 -9.90
C PHE A 120 13.53 -10.46 -10.45
N ARG A 121 13.24 -9.28 -9.93
CA ARG A 121 12.09 -8.43 -10.27
C ARG A 121 12.54 -6.99 -10.50
N PRO A 122 13.24 -6.68 -11.62
CA PRO A 122 13.74 -5.34 -11.91
C PRO A 122 12.63 -4.28 -11.84
N GLY A 123 12.90 -3.17 -11.13
CA GLY A 123 11.94 -2.09 -10.92
C GLY A 123 10.90 -2.32 -9.82
N HIS A 124 10.90 -3.49 -9.18
CA HIS A 124 9.97 -3.80 -8.08
C HIS A 124 10.08 -2.78 -6.95
N TYR A 125 11.27 -2.55 -6.41
CA TYR A 125 11.45 -1.61 -5.30
C TYR A 125 11.18 -0.15 -5.69
N GLY A 126 11.47 0.25 -6.92
CA GLY A 126 11.09 1.57 -7.42
C GLY A 126 9.57 1.77 -7.36
N GLY A 127 8.81 0.78 -7.82
CA GLY A 127 7.34 0.78 -7.72
C GLY A 127 6.84 0.78 -6.28
N VAL A 128 7.49 0.03 -5.38
CA VAL A 128 7.14 0.02 -3.94
C VAL A 128 7.38 1.39 -3.31
N CYS A 129 8.55 1.99 -3.52
CA CYS A 129 8.86 3.33 -3.00
C CYS A 129 7.87 4.38 -3.50
N GLN A 130 7.54 4.33 -4.80
CA GLN A 130 6.61 5.25 -5.43
C GLN A 130 5.21 5.16 -4.80
N VAL A 131 4.64 3.97 -4.70
CA VAL A 131 3.28 3.80 -4.15
C VAL A 131 3.22 4.19 -2.69
N VAL A 132 4.24 3.84 -1.89
CA VAL A 132 4.28 4.21 -0.47
C VAL A 132 4.33 5.73 -0.30
N ALA A 133 5.16 6.43 -1.08
CA ALA A 133 5.21 7.89 -1.06
C ALA A 133 3.84 8.50 -1.39
N ARG A 134 3.16 8.01 -2.44
CA ARG A 134 1.81 8.47 -2.80
C ARG A 134 0.78 8.19 -1.70
N LEU A 135 0.83 7.01 -1.10
CA LEU A 135 -0.06 6.69 0.02
C LEU A 135 0.18 7.63 1.21
N PHE A 136 1.43 7.99 1.50
CA PHE A 136 1.75 8.95 2.56
C PHE A 136 1.20 10.35 2.24
N ASP A 137 1.32 10.82 1.01
CA ASP A 137 0.75 12.10 0.57
C ASP A 137 -0.77 12.16 0.77
N LEU A 138 -1.46 11.05 0.45
CA LEU A 138 -2.92 10.97 0.51
C LEU A 138 -3.44 10.76 1.94
N THR A 139 -2.80 9.89 2.73
CA THR A 139 -3.27 9.52 4.07
C THR A 139 -2.70 10.41 5.18
N ARG A 140 -1.61 11.12 4.91
CA ARG A 140 -0.89 12.00 5.86
C ARG A 140 -0.68 11.33 7.22
N PRO A 141 -0.02 10.16 7.26
CA PRO A 141 0.14 9.40 8.48
C PRO A 141 1.20 10.06 9.38
N SER A 142 1.07 9.89 10.69
CA SER A 142 2.15 10.25 11.63
C SER A 142 3.16 9.11 11.80
N GLN A 143 2.75 7.89 11.47
CA GLN A 143 3.58 6.69 11.49
C GLN A 143 3.02 5.63 10.55
N ALA A 144 3.87 4.70 10.12
CA ALA A 144 3.46 3.54 9.32
C ALA A 144 4.07 2.26 9.90
N ILE A 145 3.37 1.14 9.74
CA ILE A 145 3.82 -0.18 10.17
C ILE A 145 3.86 -1.08 8.95
N PHE A 146 5.02 -1.65 8.72
CA PHE A 146 5.30 -2.61 7.65
C PHE A 146 5.64 -3.98 8.25
N GLY A 147 5.47 -5.03 7.46
CA GLY A 147 5.82 -6.40 7.82
C GLY A 147 6.36 -7.18 6.64
#